data_0053ee16c58883495462ad0eca78627f
#
_entry.id   0053ee16c58883495462ad0eca78627f
#
_cell.length_a   1.000
_cell.length_b   1.000
_cell.length_c   1.000
_cell.angle_alpha   90.00
_cell.angle_beta   90.00
_cell.angle_gamma   90.00
#
_symmetry.space_group_name_H-M   'P 1'
#
loop_
_entity.id
_entity.type
_entity.pdbx_description
1 polymer ?
#
loop_
_entity_poly.entity_id
_entity_poly.type
_entity_poly.pdbx_seq_one_letter_code
_entity_poly.pdbx_strand_id
1 'polypeptide(L)'
;MPIIVDKEKMRMDILLAFQRCIEKKPIDKVTLRDIAGEAGMSHPKLLNYFENKDALVLSYVKYTREFMTKHCMEWFETHSRKEYESNLAYMNAFMKYVADAPEGELRPNATTQTYILGHYNDEIGKMIREEFKEWRSVMEGCLRSIYDGDIGREEAEAMMILISGTFICNYNGALTGEINDNIIGNIANLAES
;
A
#
# COMPACT_ATOMS: atom_id res chain seq x y z
N MET A 1 -36.23 -12.65 -10.17
CA MET A 1 -35.34 -12.89 -9.02
C MET A 1 -34.72 -11.57 -8.62
N PRO A 2 -34.78 -11.15 -7.34
CA PRO A 2 -34.06 -9.96 -6.94
C PRO A 2 -32.56 -10.28 -7.05
N ILE A 3 -31.82 -9.44 -7.78
CA ILE A 3 -30.36 -9.49 -7.83
C ILE A 3 -29.90 -9.07 -6.43
N ILE A 4 -29.41 -10.03 -5.64
CA ILE A 4 -28.69 -9.71 -4.40
C ILE A 4 -27.41 -9.01 -4.83
N VAL A 5 -27.41 -7.69 -4.77
CA VAL A 5 -26.19 -6.91 -5.00
C VAL A 5 -25.29 -7.16 -3.82
N ASP A 6 -24.16 -7.79 -4.08
CA ASP A 6 -23.09 -7.94 -3.09
C ASP A 6 -22.57 -6.53 -2.75
N LYS A 7 -22.94 -6.05 -1.55
CA LYS A 7 -22.61 -4.69 -1.11
C LYS A 7 -21.09 -4.49 -1.01
N GLU A 8 -20.37 -5.49 -0.56
CA GLU A 8 -18.92 -5.41 -0.41
C GLU A 8 -18.22 -5.36 -1.77
N LYS A 9 -18.65 -6.21 -2.71
CA LYS A 9 -18.16 -6.14 -4.08
C LYS A 9 -18.41 -4.77 -4.70
N MET A 10 -19.61 -4.22 -4.53
CA MET A 10 -19.92 -2.89 -5.07
C MET A 10 -19.10 -1.78 -4.41
N ARG A 11 -18.85 -1.85 -3.11
CA ARG A 11 -17.94 -0.91 -2.42
C ARG A 11 -16.53 -1.00 -3.00
N MET A 12 -16.03 -2.21 -3.23
CA MET A 12 -14.72 -2.44 -3.85
C MET A 12 -14.66 -1.86 -5.26
N ASP A 13 -15.67 -2.12 -6.11
CA ASP A 13 -15.74 -1.56 -7.47
C ASP A 13 -15.67 -0.02 -7.47
N ILE A 14 -16.30 0.62 -6.47
CA ILE A 14 -16.26 2.09 -6.29
C ILE A 14 -14.86 2.54 -5.86
N LEU A 15 -14.19 1.83 -4.94
CA LEU A 15 -12.82 2.18 -4.51
C LEU A 15 -11.82 2.05 -5.66
N LEU A 16 -11.94 1.01 -6.48
CA LEU A 16 -11.11 0.85 -7.68
C LEU A 16 -11.41 1.92 -8.75
N ALA A 17 -12.68 2.32 -8.90
CA ALA A 17 -13.04 3.45 -9.77
C ALA A 17 -12.44 4.77 -9.25
N PHE A 18 -12.46 5.01 -7.95
CA PHE A 18 -11.81 6.16 -7.35
C PHE A 18 -10.30 6.15 -7.63
N GLN A 19 -9.64 5.00 -7.43
CA GLN A 19 -8.23 4.83 -7.77
C GLN A 19 -7.95 5.24 -9.22
N ARG A 20 -8.73 4.72 -10.19
CA ARG A 20 -8.58 5.10 -11.60
C ARG A 20 -8.82 6.59 -11.87
N CYS A 21 -9.69 7.23 -11.11
CA CYS A 21 -9.91 8.68 -11.23
C CYS A 21 -8.69 9.49 -10.79
N ILE A 22 -8.09 9.14 -9.63
CA ILE A 22 -6.94 9.87 -9.08
C ILE A 22 -5.62 9.54 -9.79
N GLU A 23 -5.56 8.49 -10.60
CA GLU A 23 -4.47 8.28 -11.56
C GLU A 23 -4.50 9.30 -12.71
N LYS A 24 -5.69 9.77 -13.08
CA LYS A 24 -5.88 10.67 -14.24
C LYS A 24 -5.83 12.13 -13.87
N LYS A 25 -6.10 12.51 -12.63
CA LYS A 25 -6.13 13.90 -12.14
C LYS A 25 -5.92 14.01 -10.63
N PRO A 26 -5.49 15.19 -10.14
CA PRO A 26 -5.30 15.42 -8.71
C PRO A 26 -6.55 15.10 -7.87
N ILE A 27 -6.34 14.52 -6.69
CA ILE A 27 -7.41 14.04 -5.81
C ILE A 27 -8.41 15.13 -5.41
N ASP A 28 -7.95 16.38 -5.24
CA ASP A 28 -8.81 17.54 -4.92
C ASP A 28 -9.78 17.89 -6.07
N LYS A 29 -9.42 17.56 -7.31
CA LYS A 29 -10.23 17.79 -8.52
C LYS A 29 -11.18 16.63 -8.85
N VAL A 30 -11.03 15.47 -8.19
CA VAL A 30 -11.94 14.34 -8.39
C VAL A 30 -13.23 14.58 -7.63
N THR A 31 -14.39 14.42 -8.30
CA THR A 31 -15.72 14.52 -7.70
C THR A 31 -16.38 13.16 -7.55
N LEU A 32 -17.40 13.05 -6.68
CA LEU A 32 -18.20 11.82 -6.58
C LEU A 32 -18.93 11.49 -7.89
N ARG A 33 -19.23 12.48 -8.74
CA ARG A 33 -19.82 12.26 -10.08
C ARG A 33 -18.81 11.61 -11.02
N ASP A 34 -17.56 12.03 -10.99
CA ASP A 34 -16.48 11.40 -11.76
C ASP A 34 -16.35 9.93 -11.39
N ILE A 35 -16.32 9.65 -10.07
CA ILE A 35 -16.18 8.30 -9.53
C ILE A 35 -17.38 7.43 -9.91
N ALA A 36 -18.60 7.97 -9.81
CA ALA A 36 -19.80 7.25 -10.20
C ALA A 36 -19.79 6.91 -11.71
N GLY A 37 -19.38 7.86 -12.55
CA GLY A 37 -19.21 7.64 -14.00
C GLY A 37 -18.17 6.55 -14.30
N GLU A 38 -17.00 6.59 -13.64
CA GLU A 38 -15.96 5.58 -13.80
C GLU A 38 -16.38 4.19 -13.28
N ALA A 39 -17.25 4.14 -12.25
CA ALA A 39 -17.81 2.91 -11.69
C ALA A 39 -19.05 2.40 -12.49
N GLY A 40 -19.46 3.09 -13.56
CA GLY A 40 -20.61 2.72 -14.36
C GLY A 40 -21.96 2.81 -13.62
N MET A 41 -22.09 3.77 -12.66
CA MET A 41 -23.31 3.93 -11.88
C MET A 41 -23.76 5.40 -11.78
N SER A 42 -25.00 5.62 -11.34
CA SER A 42 -25.48 6.97 -11.08
C SER A 42 -24.92 7.53 -9.77
N HIS A 43 -24.72 8.86 -9.70
CA HIS A 43 -24.28 9.53 -8.48
C HIS A 43 -25.20 9.24 -7.25
N PRO A 44 -26.54 9.24 -7.34
CA PRO A 44 -27.39 8.84 -6.23
C PRO A 44 -27.17 7.39 -5.77
N LYS A 45 -26.86 6.48 -6.70
CA LYS A 45 -26.52 5.09 -6.33
C LYS A 45 -25.20 5.00 -5.56
N LEU A 46 -24.18 5.79 -5.93
CA LEU A 46 -22.92 5.84 -5.21
C LEU A 46 -23.11 6.32 -3.76
N LEU A 47 -23.97 7.33 -3.54
CA LEU A 47 -24.26 7.87 -2.21
C LEU A 47 -24.91 6.86 -1.25
N ASN A 48 -25.48 5.75 -1.75
CA ASN A 48 -25.92 4.64 -0.90
C ASN A 48 -24.77 3.82 -0.31
N TYR A 49 -23.55 3.98 -0.84
CA TYR A 49 -22.35 3.26 -0.38
C TYR A 49 -21.37 4.17 0.36
N PHE A 50 -21.24 5.42 -0.04
CA PHE A 50 -20.35 6.41 0.54
C PHE A 50 -21.06 7.76 0.67
N GLU A 51 -21.25 8.20 1.90
CA GLU A 51 -21.99 9.43 2.22
C GLU A 51 -21.35 10.68 1.57
N ASN A 52 -20.03 10.73 1.54
CA ASN A 52 -19.27 11.83 1.00
C ASN A 52 -17.90 11.34 0.49
N LYS A 53 -17.12 12.26 -0.10
CA LYS A 53 -15.80 11.95 -0.64
C LYS A 53 -14.81 11.56 0.45
N ASP A 54 -14.85 12.18 1.64
CA ASP A 54 -13.94 11.88 2.73
C ASP A 54 -14.15 10.45 3.25
N ALA A 55 -15.41 10.02 3.44
CA ALA A 55 -15.72 8.64 3.79
C ALA A 55 -15.21 7.62 2.75
N LEU A 56 -15.23 7.98 1.46
CA LEU A 56 -14.68 7.16 0.40
C LEU A 56 -13.15 7.12 0.47
N VAL A 57 -12.49 8.26 0.66
CA VAL A 57 -11.03 8.35 0.82
C VAL A 57 -10.56 7.55 2.02
N LEU A 58 -11.23 7.68 3.17
CA LEU A 58 -10.92 6.90 4.37
C LEU A 58 -11.00 5.39 4.13
N SER A 59 -12.07 4.96 3.42
CA SER A 59 -12.22 3.55 3.04
C SER A 59 -11.14 3.09 2.05
N TYR A 60 -10.68 3.98 1.17
CA TYR A 60 -9.58 3.67 0.25
C TYR A 60 -8.24 3.54 0.97
N VAL A 61 -7.93 4.42 1.91
CA VAL A 61 -6.72 4.31 2.76
C VAL A 61 -6.71 2.97 3.50
N LYS A 62 -7.84 2.59 4.11
CA LYS A 62 -7.98 1.29 4.77
C LYS A 62 -7.76 0.13 3.80
N TYR A 63 -8.38 0.17 2.64
CA TYR A 63 -8.21 -0.86 1.60
C TYR A 63 -6.75 -1.02 1.18
N THR A 64 -6.05 0.07 0.88
CA THR A 64 -4.65 0.01 0.44
C THR A 64 -3.74 -0.56 1.53
N ARG A 65 -3.97 -0.22 2.80
CA ARG A 65 -3.23 -0.79 3.93
C ARG A 65 -3.49 -2.29 4.07
N GLU A 66 -4.77 -2.71 4.09
CA GLU A 66 -5.14 -4.12 4.20
C GLU A 66 -4.55 -4.94 3.05
N PHE A 67 -4.56 -4.40 1.83
CA PHE A 67 -3.92 -5.03 0.68
C PHE A 67 -2.42 -5.19 0.89
N MET A 68 -1.69 -4.11 1.27
CA MET A 68 -0.25 -4.16 1.50
C MET A 68 0.11 -5.11 2.64
N THR A 69 -0.63 -5.09 3.73
CA THR A 69 -0.42 -6.01 4.85
C THR A 69 -0.55 -7.46 4.39
N LYS A 70 -1.64 -7.77 3.68
CA LYS A 70 -1.87 -9.12 3.15
C LYS A 70 -0.77 -9.53 2.19
N HIS A 71 -0.38 -8.67 1.26
CA HIS A 71 0.68 -8.93 0.29
C HIS A 71 2.02 -9.24 0.98
N CYS A 72 2.40 -8.47 1.99
CA CYS A 72 3.60 -8.74 2.79
C CYS A 72 3.48 -10.06 3.58
N MET A 73 2.33 -10.33 4.19
CA MET A 73 2.12 -11.58 4.95
C MET A 73 2.20 -12.82 4.06
N GLU A 74 1.64 -12.79 2.86
CA GLU A 74 1.73 -13.87 1.88
C GLU A 74 3.18 -14.24 1.56
N TRP A 75 4.08 -13.26 1.50
CA TRP A 75 5.51 -13.55 1.35
C TRP A 75 6.04 -14.40 2.51
N PHE A 76 5.83 -13.95 3.73
CA PHE A 76 6.34 -14.63 4.92
C PHE A 76 5.72 -16.02 5.14
N GLU A 77 4.51 -16.25 4.66
CA GLU A 77 3.83 -17.54 4.69
C GLU A 77 4.35 -18.52 3.63
N THR A 78 4.78 -18.01 2.48
CA THR A 78 5.15 -18.82 1.30
C THR A 78 6.65 -18.98 1.10
N HIS A 79 7.49 -18.17 1.75
CA HIS A 79 8.95 -18.18 1.59
C HIS A 79 9.63 -18.36 2.94
N SER A 80 10.27 -19.52 3.13
CA SER A 80 11.04 -19.79 4.33
C SER A 80 12.42 -19.14 4.25
N ARG A 81 12.87 -18.50 5.35
CA ARG A 81 14.23 -17.96 5.46
C ARG A 81 15.32 -19.01 5.14
N LYS A 82 15.04 -20.29 5.44
CA LYS A 82 16.00 -21.40 5.22
C LYS A 82 16.24 -21.72 3.75
N GLU A 83 15.40 -21.23 2.84
CA GLU A 83 15.55 -21.43 1.39
C GLU A 83 16.55 -20.46 0.76
N TYR A 84 17.04 -19.50 1.56
CA TYR A 84 17.96 -18.45 1.10
C TYR A 84 19.33 -18.58 1.79
N GLU A 85 20.38 -18.23 1.06
CA GLU A 85 21.77 -18.34 1.51
C GLU A 85 22.12 -17.42 2.68
N SER A 86 21.42 -16.28 2.80
CA SER A 86 21.66 -15.28 3.86
C SER A 86 20.39 -14.51 4.21
N ASN A 87 20.38 -13.81 5.35
CA ASN A 87 19.32 -12.88 5.72
C ASN A 87 19.19 -11.76 4.70
N LEU A 88 20.33 -11.29 4.17
CA LEU A 88 20.37 -10.27 3.13
C LEU A 88 19.68 -10.74 1.84
N ALA A 89 19.99 -11.95 1.36
CA ALA A 89 19.35 -12.52 0.18
C ALA A 89 17.83 -12.67 0.35
N TYR A 90 17.39 -13.12 1.54
CA TYR A 90 15.97 -13.23 1.87
C TYR A 90 15.26 -11.86 1.85
N MET A 91 15.85 -10.85 2.48
CA MET A 91 15.26 -9.51 2.52
C MET A 91 15.26 -8.80 1.16
N ASN A 92 16.30 -9.01 0.34
CA ASN A 92 16.31 -8.48 -1.03
C ASN A 92 15.19 -9.09 -1.87
N ALA A 93 14.98 -10.41 -1.77
CA ALA A 93 13.89 -11.09 -2.46
C ALA A 93 12.51 -10.59 -1.98
N PHE A 94 12.34 -10.34 -0.68
CA PHE A 94 11.14 -9.71 -0.12
C PHE A 94 10.91 -8.31 -0.67
N MET A 95 11.95 -7.47 -0.69
CA MET A 95 11.84 -6.10 -1.22
C MET A 95 11.47 -6.10 -2.71
N LYS A 96 12.04 -7.01 -3.48
CA LYS A 96 11.70 -7.18 -4.90
C LYS A 96 10.23 -7.59 -5.06
N TYR A 97 9.77 -8.57 -4.30
CA TYR A 97 8.37 -9.03 -4.32
C TYR A 97 7.39 -7.88 -4.01
N VAL A 98 7.71 -7.05 -3.00
CA VAL A 98 6.87 -5.90 -2.66
C VAL A 98 6.91 -4.82 -3.74
N ALA A 99 8.07 -4.58 -4.36
CA ALA A 99 8.23 -3.61 -5.44
C ALA A 99 7.49 -4.02 -6.73
N ASP A 100 7.43 -5.31 -6.99
CA ASP A 100 6.75 -5.92 -8.14
C ASP A 100 5.26 -6.21 -7.83
N ALA A 101 4.67 -5.48 -6.88
CA ALA A 101 3.26 -5.65 -6.49
C ALA A 101 2.33 -5.76 -7.71
N PRO A 102 1.31 -6.65 -7.66
CA PRO A 102 0.48 -6.98 -8.83
C PRO A 102 -0.09 -5.74 -9.50
N GLU A 103 0.09 -5.65 -10.82
CA GLU A 103 -0.46 -4.56 -11.62
C GLU A 103 -1.98 -4.47 -11.42
N GLY A 104 -2.48 -3.26 -11.12
CA GLY A 104 -3.89 -2.94 -11.08
C GLY A 104 -4.52 -2.90 -9.70
N GLU A 105 -3.95 -3.54 -8.67
CA GLU A 105 -4.53 -3.57 -7.33
C GLU A 105 -4.05 -2.41 -6.43
N LEU A 106 -2.80 -2.00 -6.55
CA LEU A 106 -2.28 -0.79 -5.93
C LEU A 106 -1.62 0.10 -6.96
N ARG A 107 -1.92 1.38 -6.88
CA ARG A 107 -1.33 2.40 -7.72
C ARG A 107 -0.60 3.43 -6.88
N PRO A 108 0.74 3.52 -7.00
CA PRO A 108 1.57 4.38 -6.15
C PRO A 108 1.16 5.85 -6.17
N ASN A 109 0.78 6.39 -7.34
CA ASN A 109 0.29 7.75 -7.44
C ASN A 109 -0.98 7.96 -6.61
N ALA A 110 -1.94 7.05 -6.70
CA ALA A 110 -3.18 7.12 -5.92
C ALA A 110 -2.90 7.10 -4.42
N THR A 111 -2.04 6.19 -3.96
CA THR A 111 -1.63 6.09 -2.56
C THR A 111 -0.91 7.36 -2.09
N THR A 112 0.04 7.86 -2.86
CA THR A 112 0.78 9.09 -2.54
C THR A 112 -0.15 10.30 -2.42
N GLN A 113 -1.12 10.44 -3.33
CA GLN A 113 -2.09 11.54 -3.27
C GLN A 113 -2.98 11.47 -2.02
N THR A 114 -3.35 10.26 -1.54
CA THR A 114 -4.11 10.14 -0.28
C THR A 114 -3.28 10.54 0.92
N TYR A 115 -1.98 10.23 0.95
CA TYR A 115 -1.08 10.67 2.03
C TYR A 115 -0.91 12.19 2.05
N ILE A 116 -0.78 12.81 0.88
CA ILE A 116 -0.73 14.28 0.77
C ILE A 116 -2.03 14.91 1.29
N LEU A 117 -3.19 14.34 0.93
CA LEU A 117 -4.48 14.82 1.42
C LEU A 117 -4.57 14.73 2.95
N GLY A 118 -4.00 13.68 3.56
CA GLY A 118 -3.92 13.52 5.00
C GLY A 118 -3.15 14.63 5.73
N HIS A 119 -2.29 15.37 5.02
CA HIS A 119 -1.63 16.56 5.55
C HIS A 119 -2.60 17.76 5.68
N TYR A 120 -3.61 17.83 4.82
CA TYR A 120 -4.57 18.93 4.76
C TYR A 120 -5.95 18.59 5.36
N ASN A 121 -6.16 17.35 5.78
CA ASN A 121 -7.40 16.88 6.41
C ASN A 121 -7.06 16.06 7.67
N ASP A 122 -7.40 16.61 8.84
CA ASP A 122 -7.02 16.03 10.13
C ASP A 122 -7.58 14.64 10.37
N GLU A 123 -8.81 14.35 9.90
CA GLU A 123 -9.44 13.04 10.04
C GLU A 123 -8.72 11.99 9.22
N ILE A 124 -8.44 12.30 7.95
CA ILE A 124 -7.66 11.44 7.05
C ILE A 124 -6.24 11.26 7.60
N GLY A 125 -5.60 12.34 8.04
CA GLY A 125 -4.26 12.30 8.62
C GLY A 125 -4.18 11.46 9.90
N LYS A 126 -5.21 11.53 10.76
CA LYS A 126 -5.31 10.67 11.94
C LYS A 126 -5.41 9.20 11.55
N MET A 127 -6.29 8.86 10.62
CA MET A 127 -6.44 7.49 10.14
C MET A 127 -5.15 6.96 9.54
N ILE A 128 -4.47 7.71 8.66
CA ILE A 128 -3.19 7.32 8.08
C ILE A 128 -2.17 6.99 9.19
N ARG A 129 -2.06 7.83 10.21
CA ARG A 129 -1.15 7.57 11.34
C ARG A 129 -1.48 6.28 12.11
N GLU A 130 -2.76 6.00 12.33
CA GLU A 130 -3.18 4.74 12.99
C GLU A 130 -2.90 3.53 12.10
N GLU A 131 -3.18 3.61 10.81
CA GLU A 131 -2.88 2.55 9.85
C GLU A 131 -1.37 2.24 9.78
N PHE A 132 -0.51 3.26 9.81
CA PHE A 132 0.95 3.07 9.87
C PHE A 132 1.42 2.43 11.18
N LYS A 133 0.78 2.74 12.32
CA LYS A 133 1.09 2.07 13.60
C LYS A 133 0.75 0.57 13.56
N GLU A 134 -0.41 0.23 13.01
CA GLU A 134 -0.83 -1.16 12.85
C GLU A 134 0.12 -1.92 11.92
N TRP A 135 0.44 -1.33 10.77
CA TRP A 135 1.37 -1.93 9.81
C TRP A 135 2.76 -2.15 10.43
N ARG A 136 3.27 -1.18 11.17
CA ARG A 136 4.53 -1.35 11.92
C ARG A 136 4.48 -2.54 12.87
N SER A 137 3.41 -2.70 13.64
CA SER A 137 3.27 -3.82 14.57
C SER A 137 3.27 -5.18 13.84
N VAL A 138 2.65 -5.25 12.66
CA VAL A 138 2.68 -6.46 11.82
C VAL A 138 4.11 -6.74 11.34
N MET A 139 4.80 -5.74 10.80
CA MET A 139 6.19 -5.87 10.33
C MET A 139 7.15 -6.28 11.46
N GLU A 140 7.03 -5.69 12.64
CA GLU A 140 7.81 -6.06 13.83
C GLU A 140 7.59 -7.54 14.21
N GLY A 141 6.33 -8.00 14.19
CA GLY A 141 6.01 -9.40 14.43
C GLY A 141 6.61 -10.34 13.38
N CYS A 142 6.54 -9.98 12.10
CA CYS A 142 7.14 -10.75 11.01
C CYS A 142 8.67 -10.83 11.14
N LEU A 143 9.35 -9.71 11.38
CA LEU A 143 10.79 -9.68 11.54
C LEU A 143 11.25 -10.50 12.74
N ARG A 144 10.59 -10.41 13.89
CA ARG A 144 10.88 -11.23 15.07
C ARG A 144 10.73 -12.73 14.84
N SER A 145 9.82 -13.14 13.94
CA SER A 145 9.65 -14.56 13.59
C SER A 145 10.78 -15.12 12.71
N ILE A 146 11.56 -14.26 12.07
CA ILE A 146 12.59 -14.62 11.09
C ILE A 146 13.99 -14.52 11.68
N TYR A 147 14.23 -13.50 12.50
CA TYR A 147 15.54 -13.18 13.04
C TYR A 147 15.65 -13.56 14.49
N ASP A 148 16.71 -14.29 14.84
CA ASP A 148 17.12 -14.57 16.22
C ASP A 148 17.82 -13.30 16.76
N GLY A 149 17.07 -12.42 17.40
CA GLY A 149 17.64 -11.20 17.95
C GLY A 149 16.58 -10.25 18.50
N ASP A 150 17.04 -9.16 19.07
CA ASP A 150 16.17 -8.11 19.57
C ASP A 150 15.76 -7.19 18.40
N ILE A 151 14.85 -7.69 17.57
CA ILE A 151 14.25 -6.91 16.50
C ILE A 151 13.16 -6.04 17.12
N GLY A 152 13.37 -4.76 17.04
CA GLY A 152 12.51 -3.77 17.66
C GLY A 152 11.69 -2.97 16.66
N ARG A 153 11.15 -1.91 17.20
CA ARG A 153 10.36 -0.93 16.49
C ARG A 153 11.14 -0.21 15.38
N GLU A 154 12.43 0.07 15.65
CA GLU A 154 13.28 0.87 14.74
C GLU A 154 13.55 0.12 13.44
N GLU A 155 13.82 -1.18 13.51
CA GLU A 155 14.03 -2.03 12.33
C GLU A 155 12.74 -2.15 11.50
N ALA A 156 11.59 -2.30 12.15
CA ALA A 156 10.30 -2.31 11.46
C ALA A 156 10.00 -0.97 10.78
N GLU A 157 10.28 0.16 11.43
CA GLU A 157 10.14 1.50 10.83
C GLU A 157 11.10 1.70 9.66
N ALA A 158 12.35 1.26 9.77
CA ALA A 158 13.32 1.31 8.67
C ALA A 158 12.84 0.49 7.46
N MET A 159 12.32 -0.72 7.68
CA MET A 159 11.77 -1.56 6.63
C MET A 159 10.56 -0.90 5.95
N MET A 160 9.65 -0.31 6.70
CA MET A 160 8.49 0.40 6.15
C MET A 160 8.91 1.61 5.29
N ILE A 161 9.96 2.33 5.70
CA ILE A 161 10.51 3.45 4.93
C ILE A 161 11.09 2.94 3.61
N LEU A 162 11.86 1.85 3.63
CA LEU A 162 12.42 1.23 2.43
C LEU A 162 11.33 0.76 1.47
N ILE A 163 10.31 0.04 1.97
CA ILE A 163 9.17 -0.42 1.16
C ILE A 163 8.47 0.77 0.51
N SER A 164 8.09 1.78 1.30
CA SER A 164 7.37 2.95 0.81
C SER A 164 8.21 3.76 -0.19
N GLY A 165 9.50 3.93 0.09
CA GLY A 165 10.44 4.62 -0.80
C GLY A 165 10.63 3.89 -2.12
N THR A 166 10.85 2.58 -2.07
CA THR A 166 11.00 1.73 -3.26
C THR A 166 9.77 1.80 -4.16
N PHE A 167 8.58 1.66 -3.55
CA PHE A 167 7.32 1.74 -4.26
C PHE A 167 7.12 3.08 -5.00
N ILE A 168 7.39 4.21 -4.32
CA ILE A 168 7.29 5.55 -4.91
C ILE A 168 8.34 5.75 -6.00
N CYS A 169 9.59 5.35 -5.76
CA CYS A 169 10.68 5.54 -6.70
C CYS A 169 10.52 4.69 -7.96
N ASN A 170 10.06 3.44 -7.83
CA ASN A 170 9.74 2.58 -8.97
C ASN A 170 8.67 3.19 -9.86
N TYR A 171 7.58 3.67 -9.25
CA TYR A 171 6.49 4.28 -10.00
C TYR A 171 6.95 5.49 -10.83
N ASN A 172 7.84 6.30 -10.28
CA ASN A 172 8.37 7.49 -10.96
C ASN A 172 9.54 7.19 -11.91
N GLY A 173 9.94 5.91 -12.05
CA GLY A 173 11.09 5.54 -12.86
C GLY A 173 12.41 6.11 -12.32
N ALA A 174 12.48 6.41 -11.02
CA ALA A 174 13.64 7.01 -10.37
C ALA A 174 14.72 5.98 -10.02
N LEU A 175 14.38 4.69 -9.99
CA LEU A 175 15.31 3.60 -9.76
C LEU A 175 15.70 2.91 -11.07
N THR A 176 16.98 2.59 -11.20
CA THR A 176 17.44 1.68 -12.25
C THR A 176 17.14 0.23 -11.83
N GLY A 177 17.01 -0.68 -12.80
CA GLY A 177 16.75 -2.11 -12.52
C GLY A 177 17.78 -2.72 -11.55
N GLU A 178 19.08 -2.40 -11.74
CA GLU A 178 20.16 -2.91 -10.87
C GLU A 178 20.03 -2.46 -9.41
N ILE A 179 19.67 -1.19 -9.18
CA ILE A 179 19.45 -0.67 -7.80
C ILE A 179 18.22 -1.33 -7.20
N ASN A 180 17.15 -1.47 -7.97
CA ASN A 180 15.90 -2.05 -7.51
C ASN A 180 16.07 -3.53 -7.11
N ASP A 181 16.89 -4.27 -7.84
CA ASP A 181 17.12 -5.70 -7.59
C ASP A 181 17.96 -5.98 -6.34
N ASN A 182 18.69 -4.99 -5.79
CA ASN A 182 19.54 -5.18 -4.62
C ASN A 182 19.63 -3.93 -3.71
N ILE A 183 18.49 -3.34 -3.35
CA ILE A 183 18.45 -2.10 -2.55
C ILE A 183 19.11 -2.29 -1.18
N ILE A 184 18.74 -3.35 -0.46
CA ILE A 184 19.24 -3.61 0.90
C ILE A 184 20.73 -3.94 0.86
N GLY A 185 21.15 -4.75 -0.12
CA GLY A 185 22.56 -5.08 -0.29
C GLY A 185 23.45 -3.87 -0.58
N ASN A 186 22.96 -2.93 -1.38
CA ASN A 186 23.66 -1.69 -1.66
C ASN A 186 23.81 -0.81 -0.39
N ILE A 187 22.78 -0.76 0.46
CA ILE A 187 22.83 -0.03 1.74
C ILE A 187 23.80 -0.72 2.70
N ALA A 188 23.77 -2.04 2.82
CA ALA A 188 24.69 -2.79 3.66
C ALA A 188 26.16 -2.57 3.25
N ASN A 189 26.47 -2.62 1.95
CA ASN A 189 27.80 -2.37 1.43
C ASN A 189 28.31 -0.94 1.75
N LEU A 190 27.43 0.05 1.76
CA LEU A 190 27.80 1.43 2.18
C LEU A 190 28.11 1.52 3.67
N ALA A 191 27.50 0.71 4.50
CA ALA A 191 27.75 0.71 5.96
C ALA A 191 29.05 -0.04 6.34
N GLU A 192 29.55 -0.92 5.49
CA GLU A 192 30.78 -1.69 5.70
C GLU A 192 32.02 -1.03 5.07
N SER A 193 31.85 -0.03 4.22
CA SER A 193 32.93 0.72 3.55
C SER A 193 33.42 1.91 4.37
#